data_9659100e569a71cb989f76c25130b101
#
_entry.id   9659100e569a71cb989f76c25130b101
#
_cell.length_a   1.000
_cell.length_b   1.000
_cell.length_c   1.000
_cell.angle_alpha   90.00
_cell.angle_beta   90.00
_cell.angle_gamma   90.00
#
_symmetry.space_group_name_H-M   'P 1'
#
loop_
_entity.id
_entity.type
_entity.pdbx_description
1 polymer ?
#
loop_
_entity_poly.entity_id
_entity_poly.type
_entity_poly.pdbx_seq_one_letter_code
_entity_poly.pdbx_strand_id
1 'polypeptide(L)'
;MKNVNFFAKAVSIYCICLLSATVTVHSATKDMTNGKWTIRFNDETRKSEFVKDGTTILQDVSVKFKHNASIIESSSYSDIKFSEENYSDATGECKRFIIEYKNTENSTYPTIQQCFYLYPDKDYFLTDVFLLSSGTSKIESNYIAPIYTETQNRFLPQDANNRFLFVPFDNDGFITYGSLPLSRGIDPTSLGVGRYARDTISFEVTSIFNGETQEGLVIGSVEHDTWKSAIRMTGSPLSQSYINKLECYSGATHSITRDATVNNWLQPHGAVKGTKIKSARMLVGLFDDWRTGMETFGDVNALIAPKREWNNPTPFGWNSWGGMERNINFDGVISVSDFIKENIQGKGHFGEDGLVFVGLDSFWDNLNWEQLKQFADYC
;
A
#
# COMPACT_ATOMS: atom_id res chain seq x y z
N MET A 1 -68.91 -64.62 42.44
CA MET A 1 -68.44 -64.01 43.71
C MET A 1 -67.17 -63.25 43.44
N LYS A 2 -67.09 -62.07 43.93
CA LYS A 2 -66.00 -61.08 43.99
C LYS A 2 -65.71 -60.28 42.74
N ASN A 3 -66.25 -59.06 42.78
CA ASN A 3 -65.90 -57.88 41.99
C ASN A 3 -64.44 -57.43 42.23
N VAL A 4 -63.77 -57.09 41.17
CA VAL A 4 -62.51 -56.26 41.23
C VAL A 4 -62.73 -55.06 40.34
N ASN A 5 -62.80 -53.92 40.98
CA ASN A 5 -62.85 -52.62 40.35
C ASN A 5 -61.43 -52.25 39.83
N PHE A 6 -61.33 -51.92 38.55
CA PHE A 6 -60.16 -51.28 37.97
C PHE A 6 -60.36 -49.78 37.92
N PHE A 7 -59.63 -49.06 38.73
CA PHE A 7 -59.48 -47.58 38.61
C PHE A 7 -58.52 -47.24 37.48
N ALA A 8 -59.02 -46.64 36.42
CA ALA A 8 -58.19 -46.04 35.41
C ALA A 8 -57.72 -44.66 35.87
N LYS A 9 -56.40 -44.49 36.12
CA LYS A 9 -55.82 -43.19 36.33
C LYS A 9 -55.46 -42.59 34.95
N ALA A 10 -56.17 -41.52 34.60
CA ALA A 10 -55.80 -40.69 33.45
C ALA A 10 -54.52 -39.88 33.81
N VAL A 11 -53.47 -40.14 33.11
CA VAL A 11 -52.23 -39.29 33.16
C VAL A 11 -52.39 -38.27 32.07
N SER A 12 -52.63 -37.01 32.43
CA SER A 12 -52.53 -35.86 31.50
C SER A 12 -51.09 -35.51 31.26
N ILE A 13 -50.56 -35.78 30.04
CA ILE A 13 -49.29 -35.36 29.59
C ILE A 13 -49.46 -33.92 29.05
N TYR A 14 -48.95 -32.93 29.77
CA TYR A 14 -48.79 -31.57 29.29
C TYR A 14 -47.55 -31.52 28.37
N CYS A 15 -47.78 -31.48 27.05
CA CYS A 15 -46.74 -31.14 26.09
C CYS A 15 -46.48 -29.64 26.17
N ILE A 16 -45.40 -29.21 26.86
CA ILE A 16 -44.90 -27.86 26.79
C ILE A 16 -44.10 -27.73 25.47
N CYS A 17 -44.73 -27.18 24.44
CA CYS A 17 -44.00 -26.72 23.25
C CYS A 17 -43.18 -25.49 23.62
N LEU A 18 -41.88 -25.68 23.88
CA LEU A 18 -40.90 -24.60 23.87
C LEU A 18 -40.75 -24.12 22.43
N LEU A 19 -41.44 -23.04 22.07
CA LEU A 19 -41.09 -22.25 20.90
C LEU A 19 -39.74 -21.61 21.19
N SER A 20 -38.65 -22.20 20.70
CA SER A 20 -37.37 -21.52 20.55
C SER A 20 -37.52 -20.48 19.44
N ALA A 21 -37.82 -19.24 19.81
CA ALA A 21 -37.65 -18.11 18.91
C ALA A 21 -36.18 -17.98 18.64
N THR A 22 -35.72 -18.47 17.49
CA THR A 22 -34.43 -18.09 16.94
C THR A 22 -34.49 -16.61 16.58
N VAL A 23 -33.99 -15.78 17.48
CA VAL A 23 -33.70 -14.37 17.16
C VAL A 23 -32.55 -14.42 16.17
N THR A 24 -32.83 -14.35 14.89
CA THR A 24 -31.83 -14.01 13.88
C THR A 24 -31.44 -12.56 14.15
N VAL A 25 -30.35 -12.38 14.87
CA VAL A 25 -29.70 -11.08 14.93
C VAL A 25 -29.18 -10.81 13.52
N HIS A 26 -29.91 -9.99 12.77
CA HIS A 26 -29.39 -9.43 11.53
C HIS A 26 -28.35 -8.41 11.97
N SER A 27 -27.09 -8.72 11.77
CA SER A 27 -26.03 -7.72 11.85
C SER A 27 -26.38 -6.59 10.89
N ALA A 28 -26.59 -5.40 11.44
CA ALA A 28 -26.91 -4.25 10.62
C ALA A 28 -25.67 -3.88 9.81
N THR A 29 -25.80 -3.94 8.49
CA THR A 29 -24.74 -3.51 7.58
C THR A 29 -25.16 -2.24 6.83
N LYS A 30 -24.20 -1.38 6.55
CA LYS A 30 -24.39 -0.16 5.75
C LYS A 30 -23.56 -0.26 4.47
N ASP A 31 -24.23 -0.35 3.34
CA ASP A 31 -23.58 -0.36 2.02
C ASP A 31 -23.42 1.06 1.47
N MET A 32 -22.22 1.36 1.00
CA MET A 32 -21.82 2.58 0.30
C MET A 32 -21.35 2.17 -1.09
N THR A 33 -22.17 2.44 -2.11
CA THR A 33 -21.96 1.90 -3.46
C THR A 33 -21.91 2.99 -4.51
N ASN A 34 -20.94 2.89 -5.42
CA ASN A 34 -20.93 3.64 -6.67
C ASN A 34 -20.20 2.83 -7.76
N GLY A 35 -20.92 2.47 -8.83
CA GLY A 35 -20.38 1.62 -9.90
C GLY A 35 -20.07 0.20 -9.43
N LYS A 36 -18.86 -0.26 -9.72
CA LYS A 36 -18.40 -1.63 -9.47
C LYS A 36 -18.07 -1.93 -8.00
N TRP A 37 -17.78 -0.87 -7.21
CA TRP A 37 -17.31 -1.02 -5.84
C TRP A 37 -18.39 -0.70 -4.82
N THR A 38 -18.41 -1.50 -3.76
CA THR A 38 -19.22 -1.30 -2.56
C THR A 38 -18.31 -1.41 -1.33
N ILE A 39 -18.39 -0.43 -0.47
CA ILE A 39 -17.83 -0.50 0.88
C ILE A 39 -18.98 -0.87 1.80
N ARG A 40 -18.94 -2.05 2.38
CA ARG A 40 -19.95 -2.56 3.31
C ARG A 40 -19.42 -2.45 4.72
N PHE A 41 -20.07 -1.63 5.53
CA PHE A 41 -19.72 -1.46 6.94
C PHE A 41 -20.60 -2.35 7.82
N ASN A 42 -19.99 -3.03 8.78
CA ASN A 42 -20.66 -3.87 9.77
C ASN A 42 -20.70 -3.14 11.11
N ASP A 43 -21.93 -2.86 11.62
CA ASP A 43 -22.13 -2.09 12.86
C ASP A 43 -21.69 -2.84 14.12
N GLU A 44 -21.67 -4.16 14.11
CA GLU A 44 -21.25 -4.96 15.28
C GLU A 44 -19.73 -5.00 15.41
N THR A 45 -19.05 -5.30 14.31
CA THR A 45 -17.57 -5.39 14.30
C THR A 45 -16.91 -4.04 14.13
N ARG A 46 -17.68 -3.04 13.65
CA ARG A 46 -17.18 -1.68 13.28
C ARG A 46 -16.05 -1.71 12.28
N LYS A 47 -16.13 -2.68 11.36
CA LYS A 47 -15.16 -2.93 10.29
C LYS A 47 -15.87 -2.92 8.95
N SER A 48 -15.09 -2.70 7.90
CA SER A 48 -15.60 -2.63 6.54
C SER A 48 -15.19 -3.85 5.72
N GLU A 49 -16.00 -4.17 4.72
CA GLU A 49 -15.65 -5.08 3.62
C GLU A 49 -15.50 -4.26 2.34
N PHE A 50 -14.55 -4.63 1.52
CA PHE A 50 -14.40 -4.10 0.16
C PHE A 50 -14.93 -5.13 -0.82
N VAL A 51 -15.97 -4.76 -1.54
CA VAL A 51 -16.71 -5.64 -2.43
C VAL A 51 -16.65 -5.09 -3.86
N LYS A 52 -16.24 -5.90 -4.83
CA LYS A 52 -16.28 -5.57 -6.25
C LYS A 52 -17.23 -6.52 -6.98
N ASP A 53 -18.19 -5.98 -7.71
CA ASP A 53 -19.17 -6.73 -8.50
C ASP A 53 -19.83 -7.87 -7.70
N GLY A 54 -20.14 -7.60 -6.42
CA GLY A 54 -20.77 -8.56 -5.49
C GLY A 54 -19.81 -9.55 -4.83
N THR A 55 -18.53 -9.55 -5.19
CA THR A 55 -17.49 -10.42 -4.58
C THR A 55 -16.71 -9.67 -3.51
N THR A 56 -16.63 -10.21 -2.31
CA THR A 56 -15.81 -9.64 -1.23
C THR A 56 -14.34 -9.86 -1.52
N ILE A 57 -13.60 -8.76 -1.61
CA ILE A 57 -12.16 -8.73 -1.90
C ILE A 57 -11.35 -8.67 -0.60
N LEU A 58 -11.71 -7.75 0.30
CA LEU A 58 -11.14 -7.64 1.63
C LEU A 58 -12.25 -7.56 2.66
N GLN A 59 -12.09 -8.25 3.77
CA GLN A 59 -13.01 -8.24 4.91
C GLN A 59 -12.31 -7.78 6.19
N ASP A 60 -13.11 -7.36 7.16
CA ASP A 60 -12.68 -6.90 8.47
C ASP A 60 -11.65 -5.75 8.43
N VAL A 61 -11.83 -4.86 7.47
CA VAL A 61 -10.94 -3.70 7.29
C VAL A 61 -11.27 -2.61 8.31
N SER A 62 -10.25 -2.13 9.01
CA SER A 62 -10.31 -1.02 9.95
C SER A 62 -9.23 0.02 9.65
N VAL A 63 -9.32 1.17 10.30
CA VAL A 63 -8.26 2.19 10.35
C VAL A 63 -7.39 1.93 11.58
N LYS A 64 -6.08 2.08 11.43
CA LYS A 64 -5.14 1.99 12.54
C LYS A 64 -4.20 3.18 12.53
N PHE A 65 -3.90 3.74 13.69
CA PHE A 65 -2.97 4.87 13.77
C PHE A 65 -2.28 4.91 15.11
N LYS A 66 -1.18 5.64 15.17
CA LYS A 66 -0.47 5.90 16.42
C LYS A 66 -0.86 7.27 16.97
N HIS A 67 -1.25 7.30 18.22
CA HIS A 67 -1.50 8.53 18.96
C HIS A 67 -0.75 8.47 20.29
N ASN A 68 0.14 9.43 20.51
CA ASN A 68 1.11 9.37 21.60
C ASN A 68 1.93 8.05 21.54
N ALA A 69 1.93 7.28 22.61
CA ALA A 69 2.63 5.98 22.68
C ALA A 69 1.75 4.78 22.28
N SER A 70 0.45 4.99 22.01
CA SER A 70 -0.52 3.92 21.79
C SER A 70 -0.88 3.76 20.33
N ILE A 71 -1.08 2.51 19.88
CA ILE A 71 -1.72 2.17 18.62
C ILE A 71 -3.21 2.03 18.86
N ILE A 72 -4.00 2.72 18.06
CA ILE A 72 -5.47 2.77 18.18
C ILE A 72 -6.08 2.24 16.88
N GLU A 73 -7.16 1.49 17.01
CA GLU A 73 -7.93 0.95 15.91
C GLU A 73 -9.35 1.53 15.91
N SER A 74 -9.89 1.86 14.73
CA SER A 74 -11.20 2.48 14.58
C SER A 74 -12.35 1.64 15.14
N SER A 75 -12.20 0.31 15.13
CA SER A 75 -13.18 -0.61 15.71
C SER A 75 -13.41 -0.44 17.21
N SER A 76 -12.51 0.25 17.91
CA SER A 76 -12.68 0.59 19.33
C SER A 76 -13.54 1.84 19.59
N TYR A 77 -13.98 2.53 18.55
CA TYR A 77 -14.80 3.73 18.65
C TYR A 77 -16.29 3.40 18.72
N SER A 78 -17.03 4.14 19.53
CA SER A 78 -18.43 3.82 19.86
C SER A 78 -19.48 4.59 19.06
N ASP A 79 -19.19 5.82 18.62
CA ASP A 79 -20.11 6.67 17.87
C ASP A 79 -19.68 6.73 16.40
N ILE A 80 -20.52 6.18 15.52
CA ILE A 80 -20.23 6.06 14.08
C ILE A 80 -21.28 6.86 13.30
N LYS A 81 -20.82 7.73 12.39
CA LYS A 81 -21.69 8.49 11.48
C LYS A 81 -21.26 8.32 10.05
N PHE A 82 -22.25 8.33 9.17
CA PHE A 82 -22.06 8.21 7.72
C PHE A 82 -22.55 9.47 7.03
N SER A 83 -21.78 9.91 6.05
CA SER A 83 -22.22 10.94 5.11
C SER A 83 -21.71 10.63 3.70
N GLU A 84 -22.40 11.18 2.71
CA GLU A 84 -22.00 11.06 1.31
C GLU A 84 -22.21 12.40 0.59
N GLU A 85 -21.41 12.62 -0.44
CA GLU A 85 -21.52 13.77 -1.32
C GLU A 85 -21.00 13.46 -2.73
N ASN A 86 -21.49 14.16 -3.71
CA ASN A 86 -20.86 14.17 -5.03
C ASN A 86 -19.56 14.93 -4.94
N TYR A 87 -18.51 14.36 -5.50
CA TYR A 87 -17.15 14.88 -5.41
C TYR A 87 -16.44 14.75 -6.75
N SER A 88 -15.53 15.65 -7.03
CA SER A 88 -14.68 15.60 -8.21
C SER A 88 -13.23 15.86 -7.81
N ASP A 89 -12.33 15.09 -8.33
CA ASP A 89 -10.89 15.27 -8.14
C ASP A 89 -10.13 15.10 -9.46
N ALA A 90 -8.80 15.02 -9.40
CA ALA A 90 -7.96 14.88 -10.58
C ALA A 90 -8.25 13.59 -11.38
N THR A 91 -8.85 12.58 -10.75
CA THR A 91 -9.16 11.29 -11.38
C THR A 91 -10.57 11.23 -11.96
N GLY A 92 -11.42 12.22 -11.67
CA GLY A 92 -12.76 12.37 -12.23
C GLY A 92 -13.86 12.58 -11.20
N GLU A 93 -15.09 12.46 -11.68
CA GLU A 93 -16.28 12.55 -10.83
C GLU A 93 -16.50 11.26 -10.07
N CYS A 94 -16.84 11.38 -8.79
CA CYS A 94 -17.05 10.23 -7.90
C CYS A 94 -18.10 10.56 -6.82
N LYS A 95 -18.51 9.54 -6.08
CA LYS A 95 -19.13 9.73 -4.77
C LYS A 95 -18.08 9.60 -3.68
N ARG A 96 -18.00 10.61 -2.82
CA ARG A 96 -17.21 10.53 -1.60
C ARG A 96 -18.10 10.08 -0.44
N PHE A 97 -17.80 8.92 0.11
CA PHE A 97 -18.42 8.41 1.34
C PHE A 97 -17.47 8.65 2.50
N ILE A 98 -18.03 9.05 3.64
CA ILE A 98 -17.26 9.34 4.84
C ILE A 98 -17.85 8.54 5.98
N ILE A 99 -16.99 7.77 6.66
CA ILE A 99 -17.28 7.15 7.94
C ILE A 99 -16.55 7.98 9.00
N GLU A 100 -17.32 8.62 9.85
CA GLU A 100 -16.79 9.37 10.99
C GLU A 100 -16.91 8.53 12.27
N TYR A 101 -15.79 8.34 12.95
CA TYR A 101 -15.72 7.62 14.21
C TYR A 101 -15.36 8.59 15.31
N LYS A 102 -16.19 8.63 16.38
CA LYS A 102 -15.91 9.40 17.61
C LYS A 102 -15.79 8.47 18.81
N ASN A 103 -14.75 8.71 19.58
CA ASN A 103 -14.61 8.04 20.87
C ASN A 103 -15.33 8.88 21.94
N THR A 104 -16.43 8.35 22.48
CA THR A 104 -17.23 9.04 23.50
C THR A 104 -16.70 8.79 24.91
N GLU A 105 -15.87 7.78 25.10
CA GLU A 105 -15.32 7.40 26.40
C GLU A 105 -14.00 8.14 26.69
N ASN A 106 -13.24 8.44 25.63
CA ASN A 106 -11.97 9.17 25.76
C ASN A 106 -11.91 10.34 24.78
N SER A 107 -12.22 11.53 25.30
CA SER A 107 -12.23 12.78 24.54
C SER A 107 -10.84 13.25 24.06
N THR A 108 -9.76 12.62 24.54
CA THR A 108 -8.40 12.93 24.08
C THR A 108 -8.08 12.24 22.74
N TYR A 109 -8.85 11.22 22.37
CA TYR A 109 -8.66 10.55 21.10
C TYR A 109 -9.21 11.39 19.95
N PRO A 110 -8.48 11.47 18.83
CA PRO A 110 -8.95 12.22 17.67
C PRO A 110 -10.21 11.58 17.07
N THR A 111 -11.08 12.39 16.50
CA THR A 111 -12.11 11.91 15.60
C THR A 111 -11.44 11.39 14.33
N ILE A 112 -11.83 10.21 13.88
CA ILE A 112 -11.36 9.63 12.62
C ILE A 112 -12.40 9.92 11.55
N GLN A 113 -11.99 10.41 10.39
CA GLN A 113 -12.81 10.44 9.18
C GLN A 113 -12.10 9.58 8.12
N GLN A 114 -12.67 8.42 7.83
CA GLN A 114 -12.25 7.57 6.72
C GLN A 114 -13.07 7.93 5.50
N CYS A 115 -12.40 8.36 4.43
CA CYS A 115 -13.02 8.75 3.18
C CYS A 115 -12.81 7.69 2.12
N PHE A 116 -13.86 7.39 1.36
CA PHE A 116 -13.83 6.50 0.21
C PHE A 116 -14.32 7.27 -1.02
N TYR A 117 -13.54 7.26 -2.08
CA TYR A 117 -13.84 7.92 -3.35
C TYR A 117 -14.14 6.84 -4.38
N LEU A 118 -15.43 6.59 -4.63
CA LEU A 118 -15.89 5.53 -5.51
C LEU A 118 -16.31 6.14 -6.86
N TYR A 119 -15.66 5.69 -7.93
CA TYR A 119 -15.91 6.13 -9.30
C TYR A 119 -16.87 5.16 -9.98
N PRO A 120 -17.83 5.65 -10.79
CA PRO A 120 -18.87 4.80 -11.36
C PRO A 120 -18.35 3.77 -12.38
N ASP A 121 -17.23 4.08 -13.05
CA ASP A 121 -16.70 3.35 -14.20
C ASP A 121 -15.29 2.78 -14.00
N LYS A 122 -14.68 2.95 -12.81
CA LYS A 122 -13.32 2.51 -12.55
C LYS A 122 -13.26 1.15 -11.89
N ASP A 123 -12.19 0.41 -12.18
CA ASP A 123 -11.85 -0.86 -11.51
C ASP A 123 -11.11 -0.65 -10.19
N TYR A 124 -11.05 0.58 -9.72
CA TYR A 124 -10.44 0.98 -8.46
C TYR A 124 -11.30 2.03 -7.73
N PHE A 125 -11.02 2.20 -6.47
CA PHE A 125 -11.43 3.33 -5.65
C PHE A 125 -10.24 3.91 -4.91
N LEU A 126 -10.39 5.13 -4.37
CA LEU A 126 -9.38 5.74 -3.51
C LEU A 126 -9.88 5.83 -2.07
N THR A 127 -8.97 5.80 -1.11
CA THR A 127 -9.30 5.98 0.32
C THR A 127 -8.19 6.71 1.06
N ASP A 128 -8.58 7.57 1.98
CA ASP A 128 -7.68 8.25 2.92
C ASP A 128 -8.34 8.42 4.29
N VAL A 129 -7.55 8.84 5.27
CA VAL A 129 -7.99 9.04 6.64
C VAL A 129 -7.54 10.39 7.14
N PHE A 130 -8.48 11.13 7.74
CA PHE A 130 -8.18 12.31 8.52
C PHE A 130 -8.33 12.01 10.02
N LEU A 131 -7.38 12.49 10.80
CA LEU A 131 -7.49 12.55 12.24
C LEU A 131 -7.74 14.01 12.64
N LEU A 132 -8.84 14.26 13.35
CA LEU A 132 -9.31 15.58 13.72
C LEU A 132 -9.26 15.73 15.24
N SER A 133 -8.68 16.83 15.72
CA SER A 133 -8.70 17.17 17.12
C SER A 133 -10.10 17.63 17.56
N SER A 134 -10.49 17.28 18.76
CA SER A 134 -11.74 17.77 19.38
C SER A 134 -11.69 19.23 19.82
N GLY A 135 -10.53 19.90 19.71
CA GLY A 135 -10.32 21.28 20.14
C GLY A 135 -9.09 21.91 19.51
N THR A 136 -8.40 22.77 20.24
CA THR A 136 -7.19 23.47 19.78
C THR A 136 -5.89 22.67 19.97
N SER A 137 -5.95 21.56 20.70
CA SER A 137 -4.79 20.69 20.93
C SER A 137 -4.35 20.03 19.63
N LYS A 138 -3.05 19.97 19.40
CA LYS A 138 -2.51 19.33 18.21
C LYS A 138 -2.43 17.82 18.41
N ILE A 139 -2.85 17.09 17.39
CA ILE A 139 -2.60 15.66 17.24
C ILE A 139 -1.19 15.50 16.69
N GLU A 140 -0.49 14.47 17.12
CA GLU A 140 0.81 14.08 16.58
C GLU A 140 0.80 12.59 16.27
N SER A 141 1.18 12.23 15.04
CA SER A 141 1.29 10.84 14.62
C SER A 141 2.42 10.65 13.62
N ASN A 142 3.09 9.51 13.70
CA ASN A 142 4.07 9.04 12.72
C ASN A 142 3.63 7.74 12.03
N TYR A 143 2.34 7.37 12.20
CA TYR A 143 1.79 6.16 11.61
C TYR A 143 0.27 6.27 11.47
N ILE A 144 -0.23 6.16 10.24
CA ILE A 144 -1.66 6.10 9.93
C ILE A 144 -1.86 5.06 8.82
N ALA A 145 -2.65 4.03 9.10
CA ALA A 145 -3.03 2.99 8.15
C ALA A 145 -4.52 3.11 7.79
N PRO A 146 -4.85 3.61 6.60
CA PRO A 146 -6.22 3.62 6.10
C PRO A 146 -6.83 2.23 5.92
N ILE A 147 -5.99 1.22 5.72
CA ILE A 147 -6.40 -0.16 5.48
C ILE A 147 -5.57 -1.06 6.40
N TYR A 148 -6.28 -1.73 7.29
CA TYR A 148 -5.71 -2.73 8.19
C TYR A 148 -6.68 -3.88 8.37
N THR A 149 -6.22 -5.11 8.12
CA THR A 149 -6.95 -6.34 8.40
C THR A 149 -6.00 -7.44 8.84
N GLU A 150 -6.43 -8.27 9.81
CA GLU A 150 -5.73 -9.49 10.28
C GLU A 150 -6.62 -10.72 10.09
N THR A 151 -7.62 -10.63 9.25
CA THR A 151 -8.52 -11.75 8.91
C THR A 151 -8.02 -12.43 7.65
N GLN A 152 -8.25 -13.74 7.55
CA GLN A 152 -7.96 -14.48 6.33
C GLN A 152 -8.79 -13.97 5.16
N ASN A 153 -8.11 -13.41 4.18
CA ASN A 153 -8.71 -12.89 2.96
C ASN A 153 -8.30 -13.74 1.76
N ARG A 154 -9.29 -14.12 0.95
CA ARG A 154 -9.07 -14.86 -0.30
C ARG A 154 -9.97 -14.29 -1.39
N PHE A 155 -9.39 -13.58 -2.33
CA PHE A 155 -10.07 -13.02 -3.49
C PHE A 155 -9.57 -13.61 -4.81
N LEU A 156 -8.43 -14.28 -4.80
CA LEU A 156 -7.91 -15.04 -5.94
C LEU A 156 -8.32 -16.51 -5.85
N PRO A 157 -8.38 -17.23 -6.98
CA PRO A 157 -8.59 -18.67 -6.99
C PRO A 157 -7.56 -19.39 -6.10
N GLN A 158 -7.92 -20.57 -5.57
CA GLN A 158 -6.98 -21.41 -4.83
C GLN A 158 -5.98 -22.01 -5.81
N ASP A 159 -4.81 -21.43 -5.89
CA ASP A 159 -3.78 -21.75 -6.85
C ASP A 159 -2.39 -21.63 -6.25
N ALA A 160 -1.49 -22.53 -6.68
CA ALA A 160 -0.07 -22.49 -6.33
C ALA A 160 0.67 -21.29 -6.95
N ASN A 161 0.08 -20.62 -7.92
CA ASN A 161 0.68 -19.49 -8.63
C ASN A 161 0.28 -18.10 -8.07
N ASN A 162 -0.43 -18.06 -6.94
CA ASN A 162 -0.72 -16.79 -6.29
C ASN A 162 0.56 -16.19 -5.69
N ARG A 163 0.79 -14.93 -6.01
CA ARG A 163 2.04 -14.21 -5.74
C ARG A 163 1.74 -12.80 -5.24
N PHE A 164 2.75 -12.17 -4.69
CA PHE A 164 2.74 -10.73 -4.46
C PHE A 164 3.99 -10.07 -5.04
N LEU A 165 3.86 -8.82 -5.44
CA LEU A 165 4.97 -8.00 -5.91
C LEU A 165 5.66 -7.35 -4.72
N PHE A 166 6.96 -7.53 -4.64
CA PHE A 166 7.81 -6.82 -3.69
C PHE A 166 8.48 -5.64 -4.39
N VAL A 167 8.24 -4.42 -3.88
CA VAL A 167 8.91 -3.20 -4.29
C VAL A 167 9.83 -2.75 -3.16
N PRO A 168 11.16 -2.76 -3.33
CA PRO A 168 12.10 -2.38 -2.30
C PRO A 168 12.04 -0.88 -1.97
N PHE A 169 12.50 -0.52 -0.78
CA PHE A 169 12.64 0.89 -0.38
C PHE A 169 13.60 1.66 -1.28
N ASP A 170 14.68 1.02 -1.60
CA ASP A 170 15.77 1.58 -2.37
C ASP A 170 16.16 0.55 -3.46
N ASN A 171 16.46 1.06 -4.63
CA ASN A 171 16.89 0.24 -5.75
C ASN A 171 18.38 0.39 -6.02
N ASP A 172 19.20 0.65 -5.03
CA ASP A 172 20.64 0.87 -5.18
C ASP A 172 21.41 -0.42 -5.60
N GLY A 173 20.83 -1.15 -6.54
CA GLY A 173 21.44 -2.24 -7.28
C GLY A 173 21.56 -3.57 -6.54
N PHE A 174 21.26 -3.63 -5.27
CA PHE A 174 21.52 -4.81 -4.46
C PHE A 174 20.26 -5.46 -3.90
N ILE A 175 19.17 -4.71 -3.81
CA ILE A 175 17.85 -5.21 -3.49
C ILE A 175 17.00 -5.13 -4.76
N THR A 176 16.51 -6.26 -5.22
CA THR A 176 15.77 -6.33 -6.47
C THR A 176 14.28 -6.44 -6.25
N TYR A 177 13.51 -5.81 -7.11
CA TYR A 177 12.09 -6.09 -7.25
C TYR A 177 11.87 -7.58 -7.40
N GLY A 178 10.77 -8.08 -6.90
CA GLY A 178 10.49 -9.50 -7.01
C GLY A 178 9.05 -9.86 -6.81
N SER A 179 8.66 -10.92 -7.50
CA SER A 179 7.40 -11.59 -7.32
C SER A 179 7.63 -12.80 -6.42
N LEU A 180 6.97 -12.83 -5.27
CA LEU A 180 7.13 -13.87 -4.27
C LEU A 180 5.86 -14.71 -4.16
N PRO A 181 5.97 -16.03 -3.95
CA PRO A 181 4.80 -16.88 -3.65
C PRO A 181 4.06 -16.36 -2.43
N LEU A 182 2.74 -16.29 -2.50
CA LEU A 182 1.90 -15.82 -1.40
C LEU A 182 2.03 -16.69 -0.14
N SER A 183 2.30 -17.99 -0.34
CA SER A 183 2.54 -18.94 0.76
C SER A 183 3.83 -18.72 1.53
N ARG A 184 4.71 -17.85 1.05
CA ARG A 184 6.00 -17.63 1.70
C ARG A 184 5.87 -16.96 3.06
N GLY A 185 4.63 -16.71 3.54
CA GLY A 185 4.29 -16.20 4.87
C GLY A 185 5.50 -15.65 5.62
N ILE A 186 5.89 -14.41 5.36
CA ILE A 186 7.15 -13.92 5.86
C ILE A 186 6.89 -13.29 7.22
N ASP A 187 7.62 -13.74 8.19
CA ASP A 187 7.79 -13.01 9.42
C ASP A 187 8.63 -11.76 9.12
N PRO A 188 8.09 -10.55 9.29
CA PRO A 188 8.83 -9.32 9.06
C PRO A 188 10.05 -9.15 9.98
N THR A 189 10.19 -10.01 11.00
CA THR A 189 11.36 -10.04 11.87
C THR A 189 12.49 -10.90 11.30
N SER A 190 12.20 -11.78 10.35
CA SER A 190 13.18 -12.64 9.70
C SER A 190 13.79 -11.95 8.46
N LEU A 191 14.24 -10.73 8.60
CA LEU A 191 14.93 -10.02 7.54
C LEU A 191 16.23 -10.74 7.21
N GLY A 192 16.27 -11.36 6.04
CA GLY A 192 17.54 -11.82 5.47
C GLY A 192 18.45 -10.61 5.32
N VAL A 193 19.65 -10.71 5.87
CA VAL A 193 20.69 -9.70 5.71
C VAL A 193 21.51 -10.08 4.47
N GLY A 194 21.50 -9.27 3.44
CA GLY A 194 22.29 -9.50 2.23
C GLY A 194 21.59 -9.12 0.93
N ARG A 195 22.28 -9.22 -0.19
CA ARG A 195 21.85 -8.86 -1.56
C ARG A 195 20.47 -9.38 -1.99
N TYR A 196 19.94 -10.34 -1.30
CA TYR A 196 18.69 -11.02 -1.61
C TYR A 196 17.70 -10.96 -0.45
N ALA A 197 17.91 -10.06 0.51
CA ALA A 197 16.95 -9.80 1.56
C ALA A 197 15.65 -9.31 0.92
N ARG A 198 14.59 -10.07 1.14
CA ARG A 198 13.25 -9.76 0.66
C ARG A 198 12.33 -9.69 1.85
N ASP A 199 11.70 -8.54 1.97
CA ASP A 199 10.75 -8.26 3.04
C ASP A 199 9.32 -8.47 2.55
N THR A 200 8.40 -8.58 3.47
CA THR A 200 6.96 -8.51 3.23
C THR A 200 6.44 -7.08 3.16
N ILE A 201 7.31 -6.11 3.29
CA ILE A 201 6.96 -4.70 3.18
C ILE A 201 7.32 -4.25 1.77
N SER A 202 6.27 -3.94 0.99
CA SER A 202 6.41 -3.31 -0.32
C SER A 202 6.24 -1.80 -0.15
N PHE A 203 7.13 -1.01 -0.74
CA PHE A 203 7.08 0.44 -0.61
C PHE A 203 6.26 1.05 -1.73
N GLU A 204 5.42 2.00 -1.36
CA GLU A 204 4.52 2.78 -2.20
C GLU A 204 3.41 1.95 -2.88
N VAL A 205 3.71 0.78 -3.43
CA VAL A 205 2.76 -0.04 -4.19
C VAL A 205 3.07 -1.52 -4.08
N THR A 206 2.04 -2.34 -4.20
CA THR A 206 2.15 -3.79 -4.41
C THR A 206 1.04 -4.28 -5.33
N SER A 207 1.23 -5.47 -5.88
CA SER A 207 0.16 -6.26 -6.47
C SER A 207 0.14 -7.65 -5.85
N ILE A 208 -1.07 -8.16 -5.61
CA ILE A 208 -1.31 -9.53 -5.17
C ILE A 208 -2.10 -10.18 -6.27
N PHE A 209 -1.50 -11.15 -6.96
CA PHE A 209 -2.00 -11.61 -8.25
C PHE A 209 -1.79 -13.11 -8.47
N ASN A 210 -2.56 -13.66 -9.39
CA ASN A 210 -2.35 -15.01 -9.89
C ASN A 210 -1.41 -14.98 -11.10
N GLY A 211 -0.36 -15.77 -11.08
CA GLY A 211 0.67 -15.81 -12.13
C GLY A 211 0.19 -16.45 -13.45
N GLU A 212 -0.93 -17.19 -13.47
CA GLU A 212 -1.49 -17.80 -14.66
C GLU A 212 -2.62 -16.97 -15.26
N THR A 213 -3.64 -16.64 -14.45
CA THR A 213 -4.79 -15.85 -14.92
C THR A 213 -4.47 -14.38 -15.11
N GLN A 214 -3.43 -13.88 -14.45
CA GLN A 214 -3.01 -12.48 -14.37
C GLN A 214 -3.95 -11.59 -13.56
N GLU A 215 -5.08 -12.09 -13.08
CA GLU A 215 -5.97 -11.35 -12.20
C GLU A 215 -5.24 -10.92 -10.93
N GLY A 216 -5.43 -9.67 -10.50
CA GLY A 216 -4.75 -9.19 -9.31
C GLY A 216 -5.30 -7.91 -8.71
N LEU A 217 -5.09 -7.82 -7.40
CA LEU A 217 -5.35 -6.64 -6.58
C LEU A 217 -4.10 -5.75 -6.59
N VAL A 218 -4.26 -4.51 -7.04
CA VAL A 218 -3.23 -3.47 -6.95
C VAL A 218 -3.60 -2.52 -5.82
N ILE A 219 -2.66 -2.30 -4.91
CA ILE A 219 -2.80 -1.35 -3.81
C ILE A 219 -1.54 -0.48 -3.77
N GLY A 220 -1.74 0.84 -3.70
CA GLY A 220 -0.61 1.76 -3.61
C GLY A 220 -1.01 3.17 -3.22
N SER A 221 -0.07 3.93 -2.69
CA SER A 221 -0.30 5.33 -2.39
C SER A 221 -0.17 6.18 -3.66
N VAL A 222 -1.07 7.13 -3.81
CA VAL A 222 -1.10 8.07 -4.94
C VAL A 222 -0.81 9.52 -4.51
N GLU A 223 -0.39 9.69 -3.26
CA GLU A 223 0.09 10.95 -2.71
C GLU A 223 1.44 10.72 -2.03
N HIS A 224 2.43 11.55 -2.34
CA HIS A 224 3.83 11.37 -1.93
C HIS A 224 4.46 12.64 -1.33
N ASP A 225 3.65 13.66 -1.04
CA ASP A 225 4.10 14.98 -0.59
C ASP A 225 4.47 15.03 0.90
N THR A 226 3.84 14.19 1.71
CA THR A 226 3.98 14.23 3.18
C THR A 226 4.57 12.93 3.73
N TRP A 227 4.13 11.79 3.21
CA TRP A 227 4.43 10.49 3.78
C TRP A 227 5.24 9.61 2.83
N LYS A 228 6.13 8.83 3.40
CA LYS A 228 6.55 7.59 2.78
C LYS A 228 5.59 6.49 3.20
N SER A 229 5.01 5.81 2.22
CA SER A 229 3.99 4.79 2.41
C SER A 229 4.55 3.40 2.20
N ALA A 230 3.93 2.41 2.82
CA ALA A 230 4.24 1.02 2.55
C ALA A 230 3.01 0.13 2.74
N ILE A 231 3.09 -1.04 2.14
CA ILE A 231 2.12 -2.11 2.28
C ILE A 231 2.83 -3.30 2.91
N ARG A 232 2.40 -3.65 4.12
CA ARG A 232 2.85 -4.88 4.80
C ARG A 232 1.83 -5.96 4.61
N MET A 233 2.27 -7.14 4.21
CA MET A 233 1.41 -8.27 3.98
C MET A 233 2.00 -9.54 4.57
N THR A 234 1.14 -10.43 5.06
CA THR A 234 1.51 -11.78 5.46
C THR A 234 0.58 -12.76 4.77
N GLY A 235 1.12 -13.67 4.00
CA GLY A 235 0.39 -14.79 3.43
C GLY A 235 0.30 -15.96 4.40
N SER A 236 -0.48 -16.99 4.04
CA SER A 236 -0.51 -18.23 4.79
C SER A 236 0.72 -19.09 4.47
N PRO A 237 1.51 -19.50 5.45
CA PRO A 237 2.66 -20.37 5.20
C PRO A 237 2.27 -21.78 4.70
N LEU A 238 1.02 -22.17 4.87
CA LEU A 238 0.51 -23.49 4.45
C LEU A 238 -0.27 -23.46 3.14
N SER A 239 -0.55 -22.25 2.62
CA SER A 239 -1.39 -22.09 1.44
C SER A 239 -1.07 -20.79 0.71
N GLN A 240 -0.98 -20.84 -0.62
CA GLN A 240 -0.86 -19.65 -1.47
C GLN A 240 -2.19 -18.92 -1.68
N SER A 241 -3.26 -19.35 -1.01
CA SER A 241 -4.62 -18.86 -1.26
C SER A 241 -5.07 -17.74 -0.34
N TYR A 242 -4.35 -17.46 0.73
CA TYR A 242 -4.80 -16.53 1.76
C TYR A 242 -3.79 -15.43 2.07
N ILE A 243 -4.33 -14.23 2.29
CA ILE A 243 -3.66 -13.15 3.00
C ILE A 243 -4.16 -13.21 4.44
N ASN A 244 -3.24 -13.34 5.41
CA ASN A 244 -3.60 -13.37 6.83
C ASN A 244 -3.56 -11.97 7.45
N LYS A 245 -2.76 -11.08 6.87
CA LYS A 245 -2.64 -9.69 7.29
C LYS A 245 -2.36 -8.82 6.09
N LEU A 246 -3.03 -7.67 6.04
CA LEU A 246 -2.73 -6.58 5.12
C LEU A 246 -2.79 -5.26 5.86
N GLU A 247 -1.77 -4.44 5.68
CA GLU A 247 -1.63 -3.14 6.31
C GLU A 247 -1.06 -2.16 5.30
N CYS A 248 -1.87 -1.20 4.85
CA CYS A 248 -1.42 -0.11 3.98
C CYS A 248 -1.27 1.14 4.84
N TYR A 249 -0.08 1.70 4.96
CA TYR A 249 0.18 2.72 5.96
C TYR A 249 1.13 3.83 5.50
N SER A 250 0.93 4.99 6.08
CA SER A 250 1.78 6.17 6.00
C SER A 250 2.73 6.18 7.18
N GLY A 251 3.99 6.54 6.98
CA GLY A 251 5.03 6.50 8.00
C GLY A 251 5.89 5.23 7.97
N ALA A 252 6.22 4.78 6.77
CA ALA A 252 6.92 3.51 6.53
C ALA A 252 8.32 3.41 7.13
N THR A 253 8.91 4.53 7.51
CA THR A 253 10.27 4.52 8.07
C THR A 253 10.32 4.26 9.55
N HIS A 254 9.21 3.83 10.12
CA HIS A 254 9.10 3.77 11.56
C HIS A 254 9.89 2.63 12.17
N SER A 255 10.37 1.63 11.44
CA SER A 255 11.06 0.61 12.23
C SER A 255 11.89 -0.47 11.58
N ILE A 256 11.71 -0.88 10.33
CA ILE A 256 12.12 -2.28 10.20
C ILE A 256 12.93 -2.59 8.96
N THR A 257 12.84 -1.82 7.93
CA THR A 257 13.54 -2.15 6.71
C THR A 257 14.94 -1.55 6.70
N ARG A 258 15.83 -2.36 6.30
CA ARG A 258 17.25 -2.11 6.29
C ARG A 258 17.74 -2.42 4.89
N ASP A 259 18.37 -1.49 4.25
CA ASP A 259 19.22 -1.80 3.12
C ASP A 259 20.42 -2.61 3.64
N ALA A 260 20.47 -3.85 3.23
CA ALA A 260 21.47 -4.77 3.71
C ALA A 260 22.87 -4.49 3.16
N THR A 261 22.99 -3.68 2.12
CA THR A 261 24.26 -3.47 1.43
C THR A 261 25.07 -2.30 1.96
N VAL A 262 24.39 -1.23 2.31
CA VAL A 262 25.01 0.02 2.78
C VAL A 262 24.74 0.31 4.25
N ASN A 263 24.14 -0.63 4.98
CA ASN A 263 23.68 -0.43 6.36
C ASN A 263 22.76 0.78 6.52
N ASN A 264 22.04 1.14 5.48
CA ASN A 264 21.07 2.20 5.52
C ASN A 264 19.90 1.79 6.39
N TRP A 265 19.87 2.30 7.59
CA TRP A 265 18.70 2.30 8.41
C TRP A 265 17.72 3.31 7.85
N LEU A 266 16.49 2.90 7.64
CA LEU A 266 15.46 3.86 7.34
C LEU A 266 15.38 4.86 8.50
N GLN A 267 15.63 6.12 8.17
CA GLN A 267 15.53 7.17 9.16
C GLN A 267 14.06 7.38 9.54
N PRO A 268 13.74 7.56 10.82
CA PRO A 268 12.38 7.92 11.20
C PRO A 268 11.93 9.18 10.48
N HIS A 269 10.70 9.19 9.99
CA HIS A 269 10.10 10.38 9.38
C HIS A 269 9.92 11.55 10.36
N GLY A 270 10.02 11.29 11.65
CA GLY A 270 9.44 12.17 12.64
C GLY A 270 7.93 11.97 12.70
N ALA A 271 7.19 13.01 13.02
CA ALA A 271 5.75 12.95 13.15
C ALA A 271 5.08 14.15 12.50
N VAL A 272 3.91 13.94 11.90
CA VAL A 272 3.03 15.02 11.44
C VAL A 272 2.21 15.53 12.61
N LYS A 273 2.11 16.84 12.74
CA LYS A 273 1.46 17.50 13.88
C LYS A 273 0.52 18.61 13.44
N GLY A 274 -0.75 18.55 13.87
CA GLY A 274 -1.77 19.55 13.54
C GLY A 274 -3.08 19.30 14.25
N THR A 275 -4.03 20.21 14.12
CA THR A 275 -5.43 19.99 14.56
C THR A 275 -6.19 19.09 13.61
N LYS A 276 -5.69 18.97 12.38
CA LYS A 276 -6.11 18.03 11.36
C LYS A 276 -4.86 17.48 10.70
N ILE A 277 -4.71 16.16 10.69
CA ILE A 277 -3.66 15.45 9.97
C ILE A 277 -4.28 14.39 9.07
N LYS A 278 -3.59 14.05 7.98
CA LYS A 278 -4.11 13.18 6.93
C LYS A 278 -3.11 12.06 6.64
N SER A 279 -3.60 10.85 6.33
CA SER A 279 -2.78 9.79 5.71
C SER A 279 -2.47 10.11 4.25
N ALA A 280 -1.55 9.41 3.64
CA ALA A 280 -1.50 9.32 2.18
C ALA A 280 -2.81 8.71 1.65
N ARG A 281 -3.21 9.10 0.43
CA ARG A 281 -4.36 8.51 -0.26
C ARG A 281 -3.91 7.23 -0.94
N MET A 282 -4.68 6.15 -0.71
CA MET A 282 -4.43 4.82 -1.26
C MET A 282 -5.39 4.51 -2.38
N LEU A 283 -4.86 3.97 -3.48
CA LEU A 283 -5.63 3.30 -4.52
C LEU A 283 -5.80 1.83 -4.15
N VAL A 284 -7.01 1.32 -4.32
CA VAL A 284 -7.34 -0.10 -4.21
C VAL A 284 -8.10 -0.51 -5.47
N GLY A 285 -7.54 -1.41 -6.24
CA GLY A 285 -8.14 -1.84 -7.50
C GLY A 285 -7.94 -3.34 -7.76
N LEU A 286 -8.98 -4.01 -8.25
CA LEU A 286 -8.90 -5.38 -8.72
C LEU A 286 -9.05 -5.39 -10.24
N PHE A 287 -8.12 -6.00 -10.93
CA PHE A 287 -7.98 -5.98 -12.39
C PHE A 287 -7.88 -7.40 -12.94
N ASP A 288 -8.42 -7.61 -14.14
CA ASP A 288 -8.27 -8.87 -14.86
C ASP A 288 -6.80 -9.15 -15.24
N ASP A 289 -6.01 -8.09 -15.38
CA ASP A 289 -4.55 -8.14 -15.53
C ASP A 289 -3.89 -7.14 -14.58
N TRP A 290 -3.14 -7.64 -13.60
CA TRP A 290 -2.45 -6.83 -12.61
C TRP A 290 -1.44 -5.83 -13.21
N ARG A 291 -0.91 -6.11 -14.41
CA ARG A 291 0.02 -5.20 -15.11
C ARG A 291 -0.70 -3.97 -15.61
N THR A 292 -1.89 -4.13 -16.18
CA THR A 292 -2.79 -3.01 -16.50
C THR A 292 -3.20 -2.24 -15.23
N GLY A 293 -3.37 -2.96 -14.13
CA GLY A 293 -3.59 -2.33 -12.82
C GLY A 293 -2.42 -1.46 -12.36
N MET A 294 -1.18 -1.91 -12.58
CA MET A 294 0.02 -1.11 -12.28
C MET A 294 0.17 0.10 -13.21
N GLU A 295 -0.16 -0.04 -14.50
CA GLU A 295 -0.23 1.09 -15.43
C GLU A 295 -1.28 2.11 -14.97
N THR A 296 -2.48 1.64 -14.62
CA THR A 296 -3.55 2.50 -14.05
C THR A 296 -3.09 3.22 -12.79
N PHE A 297 -2.35 2.53 -11.91
CA PHE A 297 -1.76 3.16 -10.73
C PHE A 297 -0.78 4.29 -11.12
N GLY A 298 0.06 4.07 -12.13
CA GLY A 298 0.96 5.08 -12.70
C GLY A 298 0.20 6.28 -13.28
N ASP A 299 -0.87 6.03 -14.02
CA ASP A 299 -1.71 7.08 -14.61
C ASP A 299 -2.39 7.93 -13.55
N VAL A 300 -2.93 7.32 -12.50
CA VAL A 300 -3.54 8.03 -11.36
C VAL A 300 -2.51 8.89 -10.64
N ASN A 301 -1.29 8.39 -10.44
CA ASN A 301 -0.19 9.20 -9.90
C ASN A 301 0.12 10.40 -10.78
N ALA A 302 0.15 10.22 -12.09
CA ALA A 302 0.42 11.31 -13.04
C ALA A 302 -0.69 12.37 -13.07
N LEU A 303 -1.95 11.99 -12.78
CA LEU A 303 -3.05 12.93 -12.64
C LEU A 303 -2.96 13.75 -11.34
N ILE A 304 -2.60 13.12 -10.23
CA ILE A 304 -2.52 13.76 -8.89
C ILE A 304 -1.25 14.63 -8.79
N ALA A 305 -0.12 14.13 -9.29
CA ALA A 305 1.17 14.82 -9.32
C ALA A 305 1.71 14.84 -10.77
N PRO A 306 1.24 15.78 -11.60
CA PRO A 306 1.63 15.86 -12.99
C PRO A 306 3.15 15.95 -13.15
N LYS A 307 3.67 15.24 -14.16
CA LYS A 307 5.09 15.33 -14.52
C LYS A 307 5.44 16.77 -14.86
N ARG A 308 6.66 17.16 -14.52
CA ARG A 308 7.21 18.46 -14.95
C ARG A 308 7.30 18.50 -16.48
N GLU A 309 7.05 19.66 -17.05
CA GLU A 309 7.35 19.87 -18.46
C GLU A 309 8.87 19.73 -18.68
N TRP A 310 9.21 18.96 -19.69
CA TRP A 310 10.58 18.75 -20.11
C TRP A 310 10.68 19.02 -21.61
N ASN A 311 11.26 20.18 -21.96
CA ASN A 311 11.38 20.63 -23.34
C ASN A 311 12.78 20.42 -23.92
N ASN A 312 13.67 19.83 -23.12
CA ASN A 312 15.02 19.51 -23.56
C ASN A 312 15.10 18.06 -24.08
N PRO A 313 16.04 17.75 -24.94
CA PRO A 313 16.33 16.37 -25.29
C PRO A 313 16.65 15.51 -24.06
N THR A 314 16.45 14.20 -24.20
CA THR A 314 16.83 13.26 -23.13
C THR A 314 18.32 13.33 -22.90
N PRO A 315 18.81 13.58 -21.68
CA PRO A 315 20.23 13.55 -21.39
C PRO A 315 20.82 12.20 -21.75
N PHE A 316 21.90 12.23 -22.51
CA PHE A 316 22.65 11.05 -22.90
C PHE A 316 24.12 11.20 -22.46
N GLY A 317 24.69 10.09 -22.01
CA GLY A 317 26.07 10.12 -21.57
C GLY A 317 26.68 8.79 -21.23
N TRP A 318 27.92 8.81 -20.88
CA TRP A 318 28.70 7.68 -20.40
C TRP A 318 29.04 7.88 -18.93
N ASN A 319 29.00 6.76 -18.18
CA ASN A 319 29.38 6.72 -16.78
C ASN A 319 30.57 5.76 -16.60
N SER A 320 31.58 6.19 -15.82
CA SER A 320 32.82 5.44 -15.68
C SER A 320 32.68 4.11 -14.94
N TRP A 321 31.63 3.92 -14.13
CA TRP A 321 31.47 2.71 -13.35
C TRP A 321 31.37 1.45 -14.21
N GLY A 322 30.54 1.50 -15.25
CA GLY A 322 30.31 0.34 -16.12
C GLY A 322 31.54 -0.10 -16.94
N GLY A 323 32.52 0.80 -17.17
CA GLY A 323 33.66 0.51 -18.03
C GLY A 323 35.02 0.45 -17.33
N MET A 324 35.18 1.18 -16.23
CA MET A 324 36.46 1.32 -15.55
C MET A 324 36.43 0.92 -14.08
N GLU A 325 35.29 1.05 -13.43
CA GLU A 325 35.12 0.80 -11.98
C GLU A 325 36.26 1.48 -11.17
N ARG A 326 36.96 0.68 -10.35
CA ARG A 326 38.07 1.12 -9.49
C ARG A 326 39.33 1.52 -10.26
N ASN A 327 39.39 1.24 -11.55
CA ASN A 327 40.59 1.49 -12.39
C ASN A 327 40.51 2.80 -13.14
N ILE A 328 39.57 3.65 -12.80
CA ILE A 328 39.44 4.99 -13.41
C ILE A 328 40.77 5.74 -13.28
N ASN A 329 41.25 6.35 -14.38
CA ASN A 329 42.44 7.13 -14.45
C ASN A 329 42.32 8.22 -15.52
N PHE A 330 43.18 9.22 -15.48
CA PHE A 330 43.11 10.39 -16.34
C PHE A 330 43.18 10.06 -17.85
N ASP A 331 44.13 9.27 -18.27
CA ASP A 331 44.32 8.92 -19.69
C ASP A 331 43.12 8.12 -20.21
N GLY A 332 42.56 7.26 -19.39
CA GLY A 332 41.38 6.48 -19.72
C GLY A 332 40.13 7.33 -19.94
N VAL A 333 39.86 8.32 -19.09
CA VAL A 333 38.68 9.19 -19.26
C VAL A 333 38.83 10.13 -20.44
N ILE A 334 40.06 10.61 -20.75
CA ILE A 334 40.34 11.37 -21.96
C ILE A 334 40.09 10.51 -23.20
N SER A 335 40.62 9.28 -23.24
CA SER A 335 40.43 8.36 -24.37
C SER A 335 38.97 8.05 -24.64
N VAL A 336 38.16 7.88 -23.58
CA VAL A 336 36.70 7.69 -23.72
C VAL A 336 36.01 8.94 -24.24
N SER A 337 36.41 10.11 -23.78
CA SER A 337 35.87 11.39 -24.26
C SER A 337 36.16 11.59 -25.76
N ASP A 338 37.36 11.28 -26.22
CA ASP A 338 37.73 11.32 -27.63
C ASP A 338 36.87 10.36 -28.45
N PHE A 339 36.75 9.13 -27.99
CA PHE A 339 35.92 8.14 -28.68
C PHE A 339 34.46 8.61 -28.80
N ILE A 340 33.89 9.14 -27.71
CA ILE A 340 32.52 9.66 -27.69
C ILE A 340 32.36 10.78 -28.70
N LYS A 341 33.27 11.75 -28.68
CA LYS A 341 33.23 12.87 -29.62
C LYS A 341 33.34 12.43 -31.08
N GLU A 342 34.24 11.53 -31.38
CA GLU A 342 34.50 11.09 -32.73
C GLU A 342 33.45 10.15 -33.29
N ASN A 343 32.87 9.29 -32.44
CA ASN A 343 32.06 8.17 -32.88
C ASN A 343 30.59 8.23 -32.47
N ILE A 344 30.23 9.01 -31.45
CA ILE A 344 28.88 9.02 -30.86
C ILE A 344 28.22 10.39 -30.97
N GLN A 345 28.90 11.45 -30.54
CA GLN A 345 28.31 12.78 -30.45
C GLN A 345 27.81 13.27 -31.82
N GLY A 346 26.52 13.68 -31.87
CA GLY A 346 25.90 14.18 -33.10
C GLY A 346 25.67 13.11 -34.19
N LYS A 347 25.80 11.82 -33.84
CA LYS A 347 25.56 10.70 -34.77
C LYS A 347 24.37 9.87 -34.35
N GLY A 348 23.37 9.78 -35.22
CA GLY A 348 22.15 9.02 -34.96
C GLY A 348 21.25 9.65 -33.90
N HIS A 349 20.84 8.86 -32.93
CA HIS A 349 19.94 9.30 -31.82
C HIS A 349 20.68 9.86 -30.61
N PHE A 350 21.99 9.83 -30.62
CA PHE A 350 22.81 10.18 -29.47
C PHE A 350 23.19 11.65 -29.51
N GLY A 351 22.88 12.36 -28.42
CA GLY A 351 23.16 13.77 -28.30
C GLY A 351 22.46 14.63 -29.37
N GLU A 352 21.12 14.50 -29.49
CA GLU A 352 20.31 15.28 -30.46
C GLU A 352 20.52 16.77 -30.37
N ASP A 353 20.81 17.28 -29.19
CA ASP A 353 21.22 18.68 -28.92
C ASP A 353 22.72 18.92 -29.05
N GLY A 354 23.47 17.90 -29.43
CA GLY A 354 24.93 17.93 -29.52
C GLY A 354 25.64 17.76 -28.16
N LEU A 355 24.88 17.54 -27.06
CA LEU A 355 25.46 17.34 -25.74
C LEU A 355 25.56 15.85 -25.42
N VAL A 356 26.74 15.45 -24.96
CA VAL A 356 27.00 14.12 -24.40
C VAL A 356 27.75 14.30 -23.08
N PHE A 357 27.20 13.72 -22.02
CA PHE A 357 27.77 13.81 -20.69
C PHE A 357 28.83 12.72 -20.48
N VAL A 358 29.95 13.06 -19.91
CA VAL A 358 30.97 12.10 -19.47
C VAL A 358 31.03 12.15 -17.94
N GLY A 359 30.40 11.19 -17.31
CA GLY A 359 30.23 11.12 -15.86
C GLY A 359 31.35 10.31 -15.20
N LEU A 360 31.99 10.88 -14.20
CA LEU A 360 32.89 10.15 -13.32
C LEU A 360 32.12 9.66 -12.10
N ASP A 361 32.10 8.37 -11.92
CA ASP A 361 31.46 7.69 -10.79
C ASP A 361 32.43 7.42 -9.64
N SER A 362 32.10 6.53 -8.73
CA SER A 362 32.98 6.10 -7.63
C SER A 362 34.42 5.88 -8.07
N PHE A 363 35.37 6.17 -7.21
CA PHE A 363 36.80 6.20 -7.47
C PHE A 363 37.23 7.35 -8.40
N TRP A 364 36.36 8.35 -8.65
CA TRP A 364 36.76 9.60 -9.32
C TRP A 364 37.96 10.29 -8.61
N ASP A 365 38.14 10.04 -7.33
CA ASP A 365 39.24 10.52 -6.48
C ASP A 365 40.60 9.84 -6.73
N ASN A 366 40.65 8.87 -7.65
CA ASN A 366 41.91 8.44 -8.25
C ASN A 366 42.54 9.55 -9.08
N LEU A 367 41.75 10.51 -9.55
CA LEU A 367 42.22 11.72 -10.23
C LEU A 367 42.44 12.82 -9.17
N ASN A 368 43.64 13.49 -9.22
CA ASN A 368 43.86 14.66 -8.39
C ASN A 368 43.08 15.88 -8.90
N TRP A 369 43.02 16.94 -8.11
CA TRP A 369 42.29 18.17 -8.45
C TRP A 369 42.70 18.84 -9.75
N GLU A 370 43.97 18.79 -10.09
CA GLU A 370 44.50 19.36 -11.34
C GLU A 370 44.02 18.53 -12.53
N GLN A 371 44.06 17.19 -12.43
CA GLN A 371 43.53 16.28 -13.45
C GLN A 371 42.02 16.41 -13.64
N LEU A 372 41.27 16.56 -12.55
CA LEU A 372 39.80 16.79 -12.63
C LEU A 372 39.50 18.10 -13.35
N LYS A 373 40.26 19.17 -13.04
CA LYS A 373 40.11 20.44 -13.72
C LYS A 373 40.50 20.34 -15.20
N GLN A 374 41.62 19.71 -15.52
CA GLN A 374 42.07 19.49 -16.91
C GLN A 374 41.03 18.68 -17.68
N PHE A 375 40.43 17.65 -17.07
CA PHE A 375 39.40 16.86 -17.68
C PHE A 375 38.13 17.70 -17.95
N ALA A 376 37.68 18.48 -17.00
CA ALA A 376 36.52 19.37 -17.18
C ALA A 376 36.77 20.45 -18.25
N ASP A 377 37.96 21.00 -18.32
CA ASP A 377 38.35 21.98 -19.36
C ASP A 377 38.50 21.32 -20.75
N TYR A 378 38.77 20.01 -20.81
CA TYR A 378 38.92 19.25 -22.05
C TYR A 378 37.56 18.88 -22.67
N CYS A 379 36.53 18.51 -21.86
CA CYS A 379 35.19 18.18 -22.33
C CYS A 379 34.36 19.41 -22.67
#